data_4a21bb7410b267f7d65e8bfc045b4b59
#
_entry.id   4a21bb7410b267f7d65e8bfc045b4b59
#
_cell.length_a   1.000
_cell.length_b   1.000
_cell.length_c   1.000
_cell.angle_alpha   90.00
_cell.angle_beta   90.00
_cell.angle_gamma   90.00
#
_symmetry.space_group_name_H-M   'P 1'
#
loop_
_entity.id
_entity.type
_entity.pdbx_description
1 polymer ?
#
loop_
_entity_poly.entity_id
_entity_poly.type
_entity_poly.pdbx_seq_one_letter_code
_entity_poly.pdbx_strand_id
1 'polypeptide(L)'
;KESFNDKNLLLLGVEFEDEISFEEIQKIDSVYSLISNDSLIKLERSIFSEKRMIFSGLFFHSFNVLNRSSEIKYNNSLEKLKEKPSLFISKDFKKLFFILEMKNNLESNVQESLILNIKKNFKNLNTKNVFVSGQIPSELYMQENVVKELFLLTVLSAVFCFLILWFFTMNLKFVFLTLLSVIFSVVISISISQFIYGGIELVMIIMPAIIFIVCVSDLMHLINDNQQFISDKKEFFKQKIKNIGVPVGLTSLTTAIGFLSFCFSDVLPITRFGFITTLGIIVSLFIILVSYSICVDLN
;
A
#
# COMPACT_ATOMS: atom_id res chain seq x y z
N LYS A 1 10.73 1.45 29.02
CA LYS A 1 10.16 2.04 27.81
C LYS A 1 9.03 1.14 27.38
N GLU A 2 7.80 1.44 27.83
CA GLU A 2 6.62 0.83 27.23
C GLU A 2 6.57 1.34 25.78
N SER A 3 6.82 0.46 24.84
CA SER A 3 6.58 0.76 23.43
C SER A 3 5.07 0.95 23.28
N PHE A 4 4.65 2.15 22.95
CA PHE A 4 3.30 2.39 22.46
C PHE A 4 3.08 1.44 21.28
N ASN A 5 2.27 0.42 21.49
CA ASN A 5 1.93 -0.54 20.46
C ASN A 5 0.74 0.01 19.69
N ASP A 6 1.00 1.01 18.84
CA ASP A 6 -0.02 1.75 18.05
C ASP A 6 -0.73 0.86 17.00
N LYS A 7 -0.33 -0.41 16.89
CA LYS A 7 -0.79 -1.32 15.84
C LYS A 7 -2.31 -1.54 15.79
N ASN A 8 -3.00 -1.36 16.92
CA ASN A 8 -4.42 -1.68 17.02
C ASN A 8 -5.31 -0.45 17.17
N LEU A 9 -4.78 0.74 16.95
CA LEU A 9 -5.56 1.99 17.01
C LEU A 9 -6.29 2.24 15.69
N LEU A 10 -7.58 2.54 15.84
CA LEU A 10 -8.48 2.92 14.77
C LEU A 10 -9.04 4.29 15.09
N LEU A 11 -8.84 5.24 14.17
CA LEU A 11 -9.40 6.57 14.22
C LEU A 11 -10.63 6.62 13.33
N LEU A 12 -11.77 6.91 13.91
CA LEU A 12 -13.03 7.09 13.19
C LEU A 12 -13.40 8.57 13.20
N GLY A 13 -13.61 9.15 12.04
CA GLY A 13 -14.12 10.50 11.82
C GLY A 13 -15.47 10.45 11.14
N VAL A 14 -16.46 11.13 11.68
CA VAL A 14 -17.81 11.22 11.12
C VAL A 14 -18.12 12.68 10.85
N GLU A 15 -18.45 13.00 9.60
CA GLU A 15 -18.79 14.36 9.15
C GLU A 15 -20.27 14.47 8.81
N PHE A 16 -20.91 15.52 9.28
CA PHE A 16 -22.30 15.87 9.02
C PHE A 16 -22.38 17.10 8.11
N GLU A 17 -23.49 17.30 7.42
CA GLU A 17 -23.68 18.49 6.56
C GLU A 17 -23.85 19.76 7.38
N ASP A 18 -24.60 19.66 8.47
CA ASP A 18 -24.93 20.75 9.37
C ASP A 18 -24.35 20.54 10.77
N GLU A 19 -24.48 21.53 11.67
CA GLU A 19 -24.13 21.39 13.08
C GLU A 19 -24.96 20.26 13.72
N ILE A 20 -24.28 19.41 14.48
CA ILE A 20 -24.90 18.22 15.07
C ILE A 20 -25.97 18.64 16.08
N SER A 21 -27.22 18.32 15.75
CA SER A 21 -28.37 18.61 16.60
C SER A 21 -28.49 17.65 17.79
N PHE A 22 -29.33 17.98 18.76
CA PHE A 22 -29.59 17.11 19.91
C PHE A 22 -30.20 15.77 19.50
N GLU A 23 -31.08 15.74 18.50
CA GLU A 23 -31.66 14.49 17.97
C GLU A 23 -30.60 13.60 17.30
N GLU A 24 -29.70 14.21 16.54
CA GLU A 24 -28.61 13.48 15.89
C GLU A 24 -27.64 12.90 16.92
N ILE A 25 -27.29 13.67 17.95
CA ILE A 25 -26.39 13.18 19.00
C ILE A 25 -26.98 11.97 19.74
N GLN A 26 -28.31 11.91 19.93
CA GLN A 26 -28.97 10.75 20.52
C GLN A 26 -28.89 9.50 19.61
N LYS A 27 -29.08 9.69 18.31
CA LYS A 27 -28.91 8.60 17.32
C LYS A 27 -27.45 8.12 17.29
N ILE A 28 -26.50 9.05 17.35
CA ILE A 28 -25.06 8.73 17.41
C ILE A 28 -24.74 7.98 18.71
N ASP A 29 -25.34 8.37 19.83
CA ASP A 29 -25.15 7.71 21.14
C ASP A 29 -25.62 6.25 21.10
N SER A 30 -26.70 5.97 20.39
CA SER A 30 -27.17 4.57 20.21
C SER A 30 -26.16 3.72 19.43
N VAL A 31 -25.60 4.26 18.34
CA VAL A 31 -24.54 3.60 17.55
C VAL A 31 -23.25 3.47 18.35
N TYR A 32 -22.88 4.52 19.07
CA TYR A 32 -21.73 4.49 19.96
C TYR A 32 -21.84 3.42 21.05
N SER A 33 -23.00 3.25 21.64
CA SER A 33 -23.23 2.21 22.65
C SER A 33 -23.06 0.79 22.09
N LEU A 34 -23.40 0.56 20.82
CA LEU A 34 -23.15 -0.72 20.14
C LEU A 34 -21.65 -0.96 19.95
N ILE A 35 -20.91 0.09 19.60
CA ILE A 35 -19.46 0.00 19.39
C ILE A 35 -18.72 -0.17 20.71
N SER A 36 -19.07 0.62 21.74
CA SER A 36 -18.39 0.58 23.05
C SER A 36 -18.58 -0.76 23.77
N ASN A 37 -19.69 -1.45 23.52
CA ASN A 37 -20.00 -2.76 24.09
C ASN A 37 -19.51 -3.93 23.22
N ASP A 38 -18.88 -3.67 22.07
CA ASP A 38 -18.34 -4.74 21.23
C ASP A 38 -17.17 -5.43 21.93
N SER A 39 -17.26 -6.75 22.03
CA SER A 39 -16.24 -7.58 22.69
C SER A 39 -14.85 -7.50 22.03
N LEU A 40 -14.75 -7.02 20.80
CA LEU A 40 -13.52 -6.88 20.03
C LEU A 40 -12.78 -5.57 20.33
N ILE A 41 -13.47 -4.60 20.95
CA ILE A 41 -12.90 -3.32 21.35
C ILE A 41 -12.37 -3.40 22.76
N LYS A 42 -11.14 -3.00 22.97
CA LYS A 42 -10.47 -2.99 24.27
C LYS A 42 -10.66 -1.66 24.99
N LEU A 43 -10.53 -0.56 24.26
CA LEU A 43 -10.64 0.79 24.78
C LEU A 43 -11.28 1.68 23.71
N GLU A 44 -12.12 2.58 24.17
CA GLU A 44 -12.68 3.62 23.33
C GLU A 44 -12.50 5.00 23.97
N ARG A 45 -12.27 6.00 23.14
CA ARG A 45 -12.23 7.41 23.55
C ARG A 45 -13.00 8.25 22.54
N SER A 46 -13.88 9.08 23.06
CA SER A 46 -14.74 9.95 22.27
C SER A 46 -15.21 11.10 23.11
N ILE A 47 -15.95 12.02 22.51
CA ILE A 47 -16.61 13.11 23.24
C ILE A 47 -17.61 12.57 24.30
N PHE A 48 -18.12 11.33 24.10
CA PHE A 48 -19.07 10.68 25.00
C PHE A 48 -18.41 10.13 26.26
N SER A 49 -17.16 9.71 26.17
CA SER A 49 -16.36 9.18 27.29
C SER A 49 -15.47 10.24 27.92
N GLU A 50 -15.30 11.42 27.28
CA GLU A 50 -14.45 12.49 27.79
C GLU A 50 -15.02 13.10 29.06
N LYS A 51 -14.21 13.09 30.13
CA LYS A 51 -14.54 13.71 31.41
C LYS A 51 -13.56 14.80 31.75
N ARG A 52 -14.07 15.89 32.30
CA ARG A 52 -13.25 16.96 32.88
C ARG A 52 -13.36 16.93 34.40
N MET A 53 -12.26 17.24 35.04
CA MET A 53 -12.20 17.34 36.51
C MET A 53 -12.19 18.80 36.91
N ILE A 54 -13.03 19.14 37.89
CA ILE A 54 -13.00 20.43 38.55
C ILE A 54 -12.60 20.20 40.00
N PHE A 55 -11.64 20.97 40.46
CA PHE A 55 -11.22 21.02 41.86
C PHE A 55 -12.07 22.06 42.59
N SER A 56 -12.84 21.58 43.56
CA SER A 56 -13.63 22.46 44.44
C SER A 56 -13.18 22.24 45.88
N GLY A 57 -12.16 22.99 46.27
CA GLY A 57 -11.61 22.97 47.62
C GLY A 57 -10.95 21.62 48.02
N LEU A 58 -11.69 20.75 48.64
CA LEU A 58 -11.21 19.44 49.15
C LEU A 58 -11.55 18.26 48.24
N PHE A 59 -12.38 18.42 47.19
CA PHE A 59 -12.91 17.34 46.39
C PHE A 59 -12.69 17.53 44.88
N PHE A 60 -12.38 16.44 44.20
CA PHE A 60 -12.37 16.38 42.74
C PHE A 60 -13.73 15.90 42.25
N HIS A 61 -14.40 16.72 41.42
CA HIS A 61 -15.61 16.32 40.74
C HIS A 61 -15.32 16.09 39.28
N SER A 62 -15.65 14.91 38.77
CA SER A 62 -15.59 14.61 37.34
C SER A 62 -16.97 14.75 36.71
N PHE A 63 -17.05 15.40 35.56
CA PHE A 63 -18.28 15.55 34.79
C PHE A 63 -18.01 15.28 33.31
N ASN A 64 -19.04 14.76 32.63
CA ASN A 64 -18.96 14.53 31.19
C ASN A 64 -18.88 15.86 30.46
N VAL A 65 -17.99 15.96 29.47
CA VAL A 65 -17.80 17.17 28.66
C VAL A 65 -19.06 17.47 27.86
N LEU A 66 -19.71 16.46 27.29
CA LEU A 66 -20.97 16.58 26.59
C LEU A 66 -22.10 16.01 27.43
N ASN A 67 -23.11 16.84 27.75
CA ASN A 67 -24.28 16.40 28.50
C ASN A 67 -25.43 16.04 27.53
N ARG A 68 -25.90 14.81 27.60
CA ARG A 68 -26.90 14.23 26.70
C ARG A 68 -28.29 14.07 27.36
N SER A 69 -28.49 14.56 28.59
CA SER A 69 -29.71 14.27 29.35
C SER A 69 -30.89 15.16 28.95
N SER A 70 -30.66 16.33 28.37
CA SER A 70 -31.68 17.25 27.85
C SER A 70 -31.08 18.20 26.84
N GLU A 71 -31.90 18.73 25.92
CA GLU A 71 -31.50 19.66 24.89
C GLU A 71 -30.86 20.94 25.46
N ILE A 72 -31.43 21.48 26.55
CA ILE A 72 -30.89 22.69 27.24
C ILE A 72 -29.47 22.42 27.77
N LYS A 73 -29.25 21.26 28.39
CA LYS A 73 -27.93 20.89 28.92
C LYS A 73 -26.93 20.56 27.80
N TYR A 74 -27.41 20.02 26.67
CA TYR A 74 -26.61 19.80 25.50
C TYR A 74 -26.10 21.12 24.92
N ASN A 75 -26.99 22.10 24.66
CA ASN A 75 -26.63 23.41 24.14
C ASN A 75 -25.67 24.16 25.06
N ASN A 76 -25.89 24.11 26.38
CA ASN A 76 -24.95 24.68 27.38
C ASN A 76 -23.57 23.98 27.34
N SER A 77 -23.54 22.69 26.99
CA SER A 77 -22.25 21.96 26.83
C SER A 77 -21.52 22.43 25.59
N LEU A 78 -22.23 22.66 24.47
CA LEU A 78 -21.65 23.21 23.24
C LEU A 78 -21.06 24.58 23.43
N GLU A 79 -21.73 25.47 24.16
CA GLU A 79 -21.18 26.81 24.50
C GLU A 79 -19.86 26.70 25.28
N LYS A 80 -19.80 25.82 26.28
CA LYS A 80 -18.56 25.55 27.01
C LYS A 80 -17.46 24.95 26.15
N LEU A 81 -17.83 24.19 25.14
CA LEU A 81 -16.87 23.63 24.15
C LEU A 81 -16.32 24.69 23.21
N LYS A 82 -17.05 25.78 22.93
CA LYS A 82 -16.53 26.95 22.20
C LYS A 82 -15.39 27.62 22.96
N GLU A 83 -15.49 27.73 24.28
CA GLU A 83 -14.44 28.28 25.12
C GLU A 83 -13.26 27.32 25.34
N LYS A 84 -13.56 26.07 25.58
CA LYS A 84 -12.57 25.00 25.84
C LYS A 84 -12.81 23.83 24.88
N PRO A 85 -12.19 23.85 23.68
CA PRO A 85 -12.42 22.83 22.67
C PRO A 85 -11.98 21.42 23.13
N SER A 86 -12.65 20.40 22.63
CA SER A 86 -12.27 19.00 22.75
C SER A 86 -11.58 18.54 21.48
N LEU A 87 -10.76 17.49 21.60
CA LEU A 87 -10.13 16.83 20.44
C LEU A 87 -11.11 15.97 19.66
N PHE A 88 -12.24 15.60 20.26
CA PHE A 88 -13.21 14.67 19.71
C PHE A 88 -14.36 15.33 18.94
N ILE A 89 -14.41 16.65 18.91
CA ILE A 89 -15.40 17.42 18.14
C ILE A 89 -14.73 18.60 17.45
N SER A 90 -15.09 18.86 16.21
CA SER A 90 -14.55 20.00 15.46
C SER A 90 -15.12 21.32 15.96
N LYS A 91 -14.42 22.44 15.70
CA LYS A 91 -14.83 23.80 16.14
C LYS A 91 -16.17 24.27 15.52
N ASP A 92 -16.49 23.74 14.35
CA ASP A 92 -17.74 23.99 13.63
C ASP A 92 -18.88 23.04 14.03
N PHE A 93 -18.63 22.15 15.02
CA PHE A 93 -19.57 21.15 15.51
C PHE A 93 -20.16 20.22 14.43
N LYS A 94 -19.48 20.10 13.28
CA LYS A 94 -19.91 19.24 12.16
C LYS A 94 -19.20 17.90 12.12
N LYS A 95 -18.12 17.70 12.89
CA LYS A 95 -17.32 16.47 12.86
C LYS A 95 -17.10 15.91 14.25
N LEU A 96 -17.26 14.60 14.35
CA LEU A 96 -16.95 13.82 15.56
C LEU A 96 -15.80 12.88 15.28
N PHE A 97 -14.95 12.69 16.28
CA PHE A 97 -13.80 11.80 16.22
C PHE A 97 -13.89 10.78 17.35
N PHE A 98 -13.57 9.53 17.01
CA PHE A 98 -13.51 8.43 17.94
C PHE A 98 -12.15 7.76 17.82
N ILE A 99 -11.55 7.39 18.93
CA ILE A 99 -10.34 6.58 19.01
C ILE A 99 -10.75 5.23 19.59
N LEU A 100 -10.58 4.19 18.81
CA LEU A 100 -10.90 2.82 19.19
C LEU A 100 -9.61 2.01 19.24
N GLU A 101 -9.37 1.26 20.30
CA GLU A 101 -8.30 0.29 20.41
C GLU A 101 -8.90 -1.11 20.31
N MET A 102 -8.52 -1.83 19.26
CA MET A 102 -8.96 -3.23 19.11
C MET A 102 -8.13 -4.16 19.99
N LYS A 103 -8.67 -5.32 20.31
CA LYS A 103 -7.92 -6.38 20.98
C LYS A 103 -6.79 -6.89 20.09
N ASN A 104 -5.71 -7.34 20.74
CA ASN A 104 -4.56 -7.91 20.03
C ASN A 104 -4.93 -9.26 19.39
N ASN A 105 -4.21 -9.61 18.31
CA ASN A 105 -4.30 -10.92 17.64
C ASN A 105 -5.67 -11.26 17.02
N LEU A 106 -6.39 -10.27 16.51
CA LEU A 106 -7.57 -10.51 15.70
C LEU A 106 -7.15 -10.89 14.27
N GLU A 107 -7.84 -11.89 13.70
CA GLU A 107 -7.66 -12.24 12.28
C GLU A 107 -8.08 -11.09 11.38
N SER A 108 -7.40 -10.91 10.23
CA SER A 108 -7.67 -9.82 9.28
C SER A 108 -9.14 -9.76 8.84
N ASN A 109 -9.76 -10.90 8.61
CA ASN A 109 -11.18 -10.99 8.22
C ASN A 109 -12.12 -10.43 9.31
N VAL A 110 -11.79 -10.66 10.60
CA VAL A 110 -12.56 -10.16 11.75
C VAL A 110 -12.39 -8.64 11.87
N GLN A 111 -11.17 -8.15 11.68
CA GLN A 111 -10.87 -6.71 11.70
C GLN A 111 -11.62 -5.98 10.58
N GLU A 112 -11.60 -6.54 9.37
CA GLU A 112 -12.30 -5.99 8.21
C GLU A 112 -13.83 -5.94 8.44
N SER A 113 -14.41 -7.04 8.91
CA SER A 113 -15.85 -7.11 9.20
C SER A 113 -16.28 -6.08 10.25
N LEU A 114 -15.46 -5.87 11.28
CA LEU A 114 -15.72 -4.86 12.32
C LEU A 114 -15.66 -3.44 11.74
N ILE A 115 -14.65 -3.12 10.92
CA ILE A 115 -14.55 -1.82 10.27
C ILE A 115 -15.73 -1.55 9.33
N LEU A 116 -16.14 -2.56 8.55
CA LEU A 116 -17.28 -2.45 7.65
C LEU A 116 -18.60 -2.24 8.43
N ASN A 117 -18.80 -2.96 9.55
CA ASN A 117 -19.96 -2.79 10.43
C ASN A 117 -20.00 -1.38 11.04
N ILE A 118 -18.87 -0.89 11.54
CA ILE A 118 -18.76 0.48 12.06
C ILE A 118 -19.14 1.51 10.98
N LYS A 119 -18.53 1.41 9.79
CA LYS A 119 -18.84 2.31 8.67
C LYS A 119 -20.33 2.26 8.29
N LYS A 120 -20.92 1.08 8.22
CA LYS A 120 -22.33 0.88 7.87
C LYS A 120 -23.26 1.51 8.89
N ASN A 121 -23.00 1.32 10.18
CA ASN A 121 -23.80 1.88 11.26
C ASN A 121 -23.81 3.40 11.26
N PHE A 122 -22.66 4.04 11.05
CA PHE A 122 -22.61 5.49 10.96
C PHE A 122 -23.18 6.03 9.63
N LYS A 123 -23.02 5.32 8.52
CA LYS A 123 -23.58 5.74 7.21
C LYS A 123 -25.11 5.77 7.24
N ASN A 124 -25.74 4.98 8.10
CA ASN A 124 -27.20 4.98 8.26
C ASN A 124 -27.72 6.23 9.01
N LEU A 125 -26.85 7.09 9.52
CA LEU A 125 -27.20 8.28 10.31
C LEU A 125 -27.24 9.59 9.49
N ASN A 126 -27.45 9.55 8.17
CA ASN A 126 -27.40 10.71 7.27
C ASN A 126 -26.08 11.48 7.35
N THR A 127 -24.98 10.78 7.52
CA THR A 127 -23.65 11.38 7.56
C THR A 127 -23.19 11.72 6.14
N LYS A 128 -22.51 12.85 5.98
CA LYS A 128 -21.89 13.26 4.72
C LYS A 128 -20.74 12.33 4.36
N ASN A 129 -19.84 12.09 5.31
CA ASN A 129 -18.69 11.22 5.14
C ASN A 129 -18.35 10.48 6.44
N VAL A 130 -17.85 9.25 6.28
CA VAL A 130 -17.31 8.45 7.38
C VAL A 130 -15.88 8.06 7.03
N PHE A 131 -14.93 8.57 7.77
CA PHE A 131 -13.51 8.31 7.59
C PHE A 131 -13.04 7.31 8.64
N VAL A 132 -12.33 6.29 8.20
CA VAL A 132 -11.66 5.36 9.11
C VAL A 132 -10.20 5.36 8.75
N SER A 133 -9.35 5.68 9.71
CA SER A 133 -7.90 5.76 9.57
C SER A 133 -7.23 4.98 10.69
N GLY A 134 -5.98 4.60 10.49
CA GLY A 134 -5.19 3.83 11.41
C GLY A 134 -4.38 2.77 10.69
N GLN A 135 -3.55 2.04 11.43
CA GLN A 135 -2.69 1.04 10.82
C GLN A 135 -3.50 -0.10 10.16
N ILE A 136 -4.49 -0.63 10.86
CA ILE A 136 -5.32 -1.75 10.34
C ILE A 136 -6.06 -1.38 9.06
N PRO A 137 -6.84 -0.26 8.99
CA PRO A 137 -7.48 0.13 7.74
C PRO A 137 -6.49 0.39 6.61
N SER A 138 -5.30 0.92 6.92
CA SER A 138 -4.25 1.15 5.93
C SER A 138 -3.67 -0.16 5.41
N GLU A 139 -3.43 -1.14 6.27
CA GLU A 139 -2.95 -2.47 5.88
C GLU A 139 -3.97 -3.21 5.00
N LEU A 140 -5.25 -3.18 5.36
CA LEU A 140 -6.33 -3.77 4.56
C LEU A 140 -6.45 -3.09 3.19
N TYR A 141 -6.42 -1.75 3.16
CA TYR A 141 -6.44 -0.99 1.90
C TYR A 141 -5.23 -1.34 1.02
N MET A 142 -4.04 -1.44 1.61
CA MET A 142 -2.84 -1.84 0.89
C MET A 142 -2.97 -3.26 0.32
N GLN A 143 -3.43 -4.23 1.11
CA GLN A 143 -3.59 -5.61 0.63
C GLN A 143 -4.51 -5.70 -0.59
N GLU A 144 -5.61 -4.93 -0.62
CA GLU A 144 -6.53 -4.93 -1.75
C GLU A 144 -6.00 -4.18 -2.99
N ASN A 145 -5.33 -3.06 -2.80
CA ASN A 145 -4.97 -2.15 -3.90
C ASN A 145 -3.57 -2.40 -4.45
N VAL A 146 -2.60 -2.85 -3.63
CA VAL A 146 -1.23 -3.14 -4.08
C VAL A 146 -1.22 -4.11 -5.25
N VAL A 147 -2.00 -5.20 -5.17
CA VAL A 147 -2.07 -6.20 -6.23
C VAL A 147 -2.68 -5.63 -7.51
N LYS A 148 -3.73 -4.81 -7.39
CA LYS A 148 -4.37 -4.16 -8.55
C LYS A 148 -3.43 -3.16 -9.23
N GLU A 149 -2.77 -2.33 -8.45
CA GLU A 149 -1.81 -1.34 -8.96
C GLU A 149 -0.58 -2.01 -9.58
N LEU A 150 -0.05 -3.06 -8.94
CA LEU A 150 1.04 -3.86 -9.49
C LEU A 150 0.66 -4.45 -10.86
N PHE A 151 -0.54 -5.04 -10.97
CA PHE A 151 -1.03 -5.57 -12.23
C PHE A 151 -1.16 -4.46 -13.29
N LEU A 152 -1.77 -3.32 -12.94
CA LEU A 152 -1.92 -2.19 -13.85
C LEU A 152 -0.58 -1.67 -14.37
N LEU A 153 0.39 -1.45 -13.48
CA LEU A 153 1.72 -0.97 -13.87
C LEU A 153 2.50 -2.02 -14.67
N THR A 154 2.32 -3.30 -14.39
CA THR A 154 2.92 -4.39 -15.18
C THR A 154 2.38 -4.36 -16.62
N VAL A 155 1.06 -4.27 -16.79
CA VAL A 155 0.43 -4.20 -18.12
C VAL A 155 0.88 -2.93 -18.87
N LEU A 156 0.88 -1.79 -18.20
CA LEU A 156 1.32 -0.52 -18.79
C LEU A 156 2.78 -0.58 -19.24
N SER A 157 3.67 -1.13 -18.40
CA SER A 157 5.08 -1.34 -18.74
C SER A 157 5.24 -2.29 -19.92
N ALA A 158 4.47 -3.36 -19.97
CA ALA A 158 4.49 -4.31 -21.09
C ALA A 158 4.07 -3.65 -22.40
N VAL A 159 3.04 -2.79 -22.37
CA VAL A 159 2.59 -2.04 -23.58
C VAL A 159 3.65 -1.07 -24.05
N PHE A 160 4.27 -0.29 -23.17
CA PHE A 160 5.35 0.60 -23.56
C PHE A 160 6.56 -0.16 -24.13
N CYS A 161 6.96 -1.25 -23.49
CA CYS A 161 8.04 -2.10 -23.98
C CYS A 161 7.71 -2.73 -25.34
N PHE A 162 6.45 -3.19 -25.52
CA PHE A 162 5.98 -3.68 -26.83
C PHE A 162 6.18 -2.63 -27.92
N LEU A 163 5.72 -1.39 -27.70
CA LEU A 163 5.82 -0.32 -28.68
C LEU A 163 7.28 0.02 -29.02
N ILE A 164 8.13 0.13 -28.01
CA ILE A 164 9.57 0.42 -28.21
C ILE A 164 10.23 -0.71 -28.99
N LEU A 165 10.07 -1.96 -28.54
CA LEU A 165 10.70 -3.10 -29.21
C LEU A 165 10.19 -3.29 -30.63
N TRP A 166 8.88 -3.12 -30.85
CA TRP A 166 8.31 -3.22 -32.19
C TRP A 166 8.84 -2.15 -33.14
N PHE A 167 8.96 -0.91 -32.66
CA PHE A 167 9.50 0.19 -33.45
C PHE A 167 10.95 -0.06 -33.89
N PHE A 168 11.77 -0.66 -33.02
CA PHE A 168 13.18 -0.89 -33.33
C PHE A 168 13.44 -2.21 -34.06
N THR A 169 12.69 -3.27 -33.77
CA THR A 169 12.97 -4.61 -34.34
C THR A 169 12.17 -4.94 -35.57
N MET A 170 10.99 -4.32 -35.74
CA MET A 170 10.01 -4.62 -36.81
C MET A 170 9.64 -6.13 -36.92
N ASN A 171 9.99 -6.93 -35.90
CA ASN A 171 9.75 -8.36 -35.86
C ASN A 171 8.84 -8.74 -34.70
N LEU A 172 7.55 -9.00 -34.98
CA LEU A 172 6.56 -9.31 -33.96
C LEU A 172 6.86 -10.59 -33.17
N LYS A 173 7.44 -11.61 -33.79
CA LYS A 173 7.80 -12.86 -33.11
C LYS A 173 8.84 -12.61 -32.03
N PHE A 174 9.84 -11.81 -32.35
CA PHE A 174 10.88 -11.43 -31.42
C PHE A 174 10.33 -10.60 -30.25
N VAL A 175 9.52 -9.60 -30.55
CA VAL A 175 8.87 -8.75 -29.51
C VAL A 175 8.04 -9.59 -28.58
N PHE A 176 7.22 -10.50 -29.13
CA PHE A 176 6.35 -11.38 -28.31
C PHE A 176 7.15 -12.29 -27.40
N LEU A 177 8.19 -12.95 -27.92
CA LEU A 177 9.03 -13.85 -27.12
C LEU A 177 9.74 -13.08 -25.99
N THR A 178 10.24 -11.88 -26.29
CA THR A 178 10.89 -11.02 -25.30
C THR A 178 9.92 -10.59 -24.19
N LEU A 179 8.73 -10.11 -24.56
CA LEU A 179 7.74 -9.73 -23.57
C LEU A 179 7.35 -10.88 -22.66
N LEU A 180 7.16 -12.05 -23.24
CA LEU A 180 6.83 -13.26 -22.48
C LEU A 180 7.95 -13.60 -21.48
N SER A 181 9.21 -13.46 -21.90
CA SER A 181 10.38 -13.67 -21.04
C SER A 181 10.47 -12.67 -19.89
N VAL A 182 10.18 -11.39 -20.15
CA VAL A 182 10.19 -10.36 -19.11
C VAL A 182 9.06 -10.57 -18.12
N ILE A 183 7.84 -10.87 -18.60
CA ILE A 183 6.71 -11.21 -17.73
C ILE A 183 7.05 -12.39 -16.84
N PHE A 184 7.72 -13.42 -17.39
CA PHE A 184 8.16 -14.58 -16.61
C PHE A 184 9.15 -14.18 -15.50
N SER A 185 10.08 -13.27 -15.79
CA SER A 185 11.03 -12.74 -14.79
C SER A 185 10.30 -12.00 -13.67
N VAL A 186 9.29 -11.18 -14.00
CA VAL A 186 8.47 -10.46 -13.01
C VAL A 186 7.71 -11.45 -12.13
N VAL A 187 7.06 -12.47 -12.73
CA VAL A 187 6.31 -13.49 -11.99
C VAL A 187 7.23 -14.27 -11.04
N ILE A 188 8.43 -14.65 -11.48
CA ILE A 188 9.41 -15.31 -10.62
C ILE A 188 9.79 -14.41 -9.45
N SER A 189 10.06 -13.12 -9.70
CA SER A 189 10.45 -12.17 -8.64
C SER A 189 9.35 -11.98 -7.62
N ILE A 190 8.09 -11.86 -8.05
CA ILE A 190 6.93 -11.76 -7.15
C ILE A 190 6.77 -13.06 -6.34
N SER A 191 6.93 -14.21 -6.98
CA SER A 191 6.84 -15.52 -6.31
C SER A 191 7.92 -15.68 -5.23
N ILE A 192 9.14 -15.21 -5.50
CA ILE A 192 10.23 -15.18 -4.52
C ILE A 192 9.88 -14.28 -3.35
N SER A 193 9.31 -13.09 -3.60
CA SER A 193 8.86 -12.18 -2.55
C SER A 193 7.80 -12.82 -1.66
N GLN A 194 6.80 -13.46 -2.27
CA GLN A 194 5.75 -14.17 -1.54
C GLN A 194 6.31 -15.31 -0.69
N PHE A 195 7.29 -16.06 -1.23
CA PHE A 195 7.89 -17.20 -0.53
C PHE A 195 8.76 -16.76 0.66
N ILE A 196 9.58 -15.72 0.50
CA ILE A 196 10.53 -15.27 1.53
C ILE A 196 9.84 -14.40 2.60
N TYR A 197 8.97 -13.48 2.18
CA TYR A 197 8.41 -12.45 3.06
C TYR A 197 6.91 -12.63 3.36
N GLY A 198 6.27 -13.59 2.71
CA GLY A 198 4.83 -13.84 2.90
C GLY A 198 3.91 -12.79 2.30
N GLY A 199 4.44 -11.85 1.49
CA GLY A 199 3.64 -10.78 0.90
C GLY A 199 4.41 -9.88 -0.06
N ILE A 200 3.70 -8.87 -0.56
CA ILE A 200 4.23 -7.85 -1.47
C ILE A 200 4.18 -6.51 -0.74
N GLU A 201 5.34 -5.85 -0.62
CA GLU A 201 5.42 -4.51 -0.06
C GLU A 201 4.91 -3.45 -1.05
N LEU A 202 4.36 -2.34 -0.53
CA LEU A 202 3.83 -1.26 -1.36
C LEU A 202 4.86 -0.73 -2.38
N VAL A 203 6.12 -0.63 -1.97
CA VAL A 203 7.21 -0.16 -2.84
C VAL A 203 7.47 -1.11 -4.02
N MET A 204 7.14 -2.40 -3.89
CA MET A 204 7.33 -3.40 -4.94
C MET A 204 6.40 -3.22 -6.15
N ILE A 205 5.39 -2.37 -6.06
CA ILE A 205 4.50 -2.02 -7.19
C ILE A 205 5.30 -1.52 -8.39
N ILE A 206 6.43 -0.83 -8.16
CA ILE A 206 7.28 -0.25 -9.21
C ILE A 206 8.23 -1.29 -9.84
N MET A 207 8.46 -2.42 -9.16
CA MET A 207 9.44 -3.43 -9.58
C MET A 207 9.23 -3.97 -11.01
N PRO A 208 8.01 -4.27 -11.48
CA PRO A 208 7.80 -4.72 -12.85
C PRO A 208 8.31 -3.73 -13.89
N ALA A 209 8.02 -2.43 -13.70
CA ALA A 209 8.46 -1.38 -14.61
C ALA A 209 10.00 -1.32 -14.69
N ILE A 210 10.69 -1.45 -13.56
CA ILE A 210 12.16 -1.47 -13.50
C ILE A 210 12.71 -2.67 -14.28
N ILE A 211 12.17 -3.88 -14.03
CA ILE A 211 12.61 -5.09 -14.72
C ILE A 211 12.36 -4.95 -16.23
N PHE A 212 11.21 -4.42 -16.66
CA PHE A 212 10.92 -4.17 -18.07
C PHE A 212 11.95 -3.23 -18.70
N ILE A 213 12.26 -2.09 -18.07
CA ILE A 213 13.22 -1.10 -18.59
C ILE A 213 14.60 -1.70 -18.73
N VAL A 214 15.10 -2.41 -17.70
CA VAL A 214 16.42 -3.05 -17.73
C VAL A 214 16.48 -4.10 -18.84
N CYS A 215 15.46 -4.95 -18.94
CA CYS A 215 15.37 -5.99 -19.96
C CYS A 215 15.38 -5.42 -21.38
N VAL A 216 14.60 -4.36 -21.63
CA VAL A 216 14.58 -3.70 -22.95
C VAL A 216 15.94 -3.10 -23.27
N SER A 217 16.58 -2.45 -22.29
CA SER A 217 17.93 -1.89 -22.46
C SER A 217 18.94 -2.97 -22.84
N ASP A 218 18.98 -4.08 -22.09
CA ASP A 218 19.89 -5.19 -22.32
C ASP A 218 19.67 -5.81 -23.71
N LEU A 219 18.42 -5.95 -24.10
CA LEU A 219 18.04 -6.52 -25.38
C LEU A 219 18.42 -5.58 -26.55
N MET A 220 18.22 -4.27 -26.40
CA MET A 220 18.59 -3.29 -27.40
C MET A 220 20.11 -3.29 -27.64
N HIS A 221 20.91 -3.49 -26.59
CA HIS A 221 22.36 -3.70 -26.76
C HIS A 221 22.68 -4.97 -27.53
N LEU A 222 21.95 -6.06 -27.31
CA LEU A 222 22.16 -7.32 -28.05
C LEU A 222 21.76 -7.22 -29.53
N ILE A 223 20.74 -6.43 -29.87
CA ILE A 223 20.25 -6.29 -31.26
C ILE A 223 21.04 -5.30 -32.05
N ASN A 224 21.43 -4.16 -31.49
CA ASN A 224 22.00 -3.03 -32.20
C ASN A 224 23.49 -3.22 -32.60
N ASP A 225 24.02 -4.43 -32.43
CA ASP A 225 25.38 -4.75 -32.88
C ASP A 225 25.40 -5.15 -34.35
N ASN A 226 26.12 -4.34 -35.15
CA ASN A 226 26.29 -4.48 -36.61
C ASN A 226 27.19 -5.66 -37.02
N GLN A 227 27.25 -6.74 -36.24
CA GLN A 227 28.02 -7.91 -36.63
C GLN A 227 27.40 -8.61 -37.84
N GLN A 228 28.19 -8.89 -38.83
CA GLN A 228 27.77 -9.67 -40.01
C GLN A 228 27.35 -11.07 -39.55
N PHE A 229 26.24 -11.53 -40.12
CA PHE A 229 25.73 -12.88 -39.84
C PHE A 229 26.75 -13.92 -40.33
N ILE A 230 27.19 -14.75 -39.42
CA ILE A 230 28.03 -15.92 -39.73
C ILE A 230 27.11 -17.09 -40.02
N SER A 231 27.38 -17.90 -41.03
CA SER A 231 26.53 -19.03 -41.46
C SER A 231 26.31 -20.11 -40.39
N ASP A 232 27.22 -20.20 -39.41
CA ASP A 232 27.02 -21.07 -38.24
C ASP A 232 26.38 -20.27 -37.07
N LYS A 233 25.12 -20.56 -36.80
CA LYS A 233 24.33 -19.93 -35.75
C LYS A 233 24.97 -20.04 -34.35
N LYS A 234 25.60 -21.18 -34.03
CA LYS A 234 26.27 -21.38 -32.73
C LYS A 234 27.49 -20.49 -32.58
N GLU A 235 28.26 -20.35 -33.64
CA GLU A 235 29.47 -19.53 -33.66
C GLU A 235 29.11 -18.03 -33.63
N PHE A 236 28.06 -17.64 -34.34
CA PHE A 236 27.49 -16.31 -34.29
C PHE A 236 27.05 -15.96 -32.86
N PHE A 237 26.26 -16.81 -32.19
CA PHE A 237 25.81 -16.58 -30.81
C PHE A 237 26.98 -16.51 -29.81
N LYS A 238 27.96 -17.41 -29.95
CA LYS A 238 29.15 -17.41 -29.09
C LYS A 238 29.99 -16.13 -29.24
N GLN A 239 30.18 -15.66 -30.46
CA GLN A 239 30.88 -14.39 -30.70
C GLN A 239 30.09 -13.20 -30.18
N LYS A 240 28.76 -13.20 -30.36
CA LYS A 240 27.90 -12.13 -29.89
C LYS A 240 27.93 -12.03 -28.37
N ILE A 241 27.81 -13.15 -27.64
CA ILE A 241 27.94 -13.16 -26.18
C ILE A 241 29.34 -12.71 -25.75
N LYS A 242 30.40 -13.11 -26.45
CA LYS A 242 31.76 -12.72 -26.10
C LYS A 242 31.97 -11.21 -26.24
N ASN A 243 31.38 -10.57 -27.26
CA ASN A 243 31.62 -9.17 -27.57
C ASN A 243 30.65 -8.24 -26.82
N ILE A 244 29.39 -8.61 -26.68
CA ILE A 244 28.33 -7.76 -26.11
C ILE A 244 27.82 -8.28 -24.78
N GLY A 245 27.89 -9.57 -24.53
CA GLY A 245 27.41 -10.16 -23.27
C GLY A 245 28.13 -9.61 -22.04
N VAL A 246 29.42 -9.26 -22.17
CA VAL A 246 30.17 -8.61 -21.10
C VAL A 246 29.66 -7.18 -20.80
N PRO A 247 29.52 -6.29 -21.78
CA PRO A 247 28.89 -4.98 -21.57
C PRO A 247 27.48 -5.07 -20.99
N VAL A 248 26.62 -5.93 -21.55
CA VAL A 248 25.26 -6.12 -21.07
C VAL A 248 25.25 -6.69 -19.64
N GLY A 249 26.09 -7.66 -19.36
CA GLY A 249 26.25 -8.18 -18.00
C GLY A 249 26.73 -7.12 -17.00
N LEU A 250 27.62 -6.21 -17.44
CA LEU A 250 28.09 -5.10 -16.59
C LEU A 250 26.97 -4.08 -16.31
N THR A 251 26.17 -3.70 -17.31
CA THR A 251 25.04 -2.78 -17.11
C THR A 251 24.01 -3.35 -16.15
N SER A 252 23.61 -4.59 -16.34
CA SER A 252 22.70 -5.29 -15.43
C SER A 252 23.29 -5.47 -14.03
N LEU A 253 24.59 -5.77 -13.93
CA LEU A 253 25.26 -5.92 -12.64
C LEU A 253 25.36 -4.58 -11.89
N THR A 254 25.71 -3.49 -12.55
CA THR A 254 25.76 -2.16 -11.91
C THR A 254 24.38 -1.71 -11.45
N THR A 255 23.33 -2.00 -12.23
CA THR A 255 21.95 -1.73 -11.83
C THR A 255 21.55 -2.60 -10.63
N ALA A 256 21.87 -3.88 -10.64
CA ALA A 256 21.62 -4.80 -9.54
C ALA A 256 22.33 -4.35 -8.24
N ILE A 257 23.58 -3.91 -8.31
CA ILE A 257 24.33 -3.34 -7.18
C ILE A 257 23.66 -2.06 -6.68
N GLY A 258 23.15 -1.21 -7.58
CA GLY A 258 22.40 -0.01 -7.22
C GLY A 258 21.16 -0.35 -6.38
N PHE A 259 20.36 -1.35 -6.80
CA PHE A 259 19.21 -1.80 -6.02
C PHE A 259 19.62 -2.55 -4.74
N LEU A 260 20.72 -3.30 -4.76
CA LEU A 260 21.25 -3.97 -3.58
C LEU A 260 21.64 -2.97 -2.47
N SER A 261 22.02 -1.74 -2.82
CA SER A 261 22.33 -0.70 -1.84
C SER A 261 21.16 -0.38 -0.93
N PHE A 262 19.92 -0.57 -1.39
CA PHE A 262 18.71 -0.39 -0.56
C PHE A 262 18.60 -1.42 0.58
N CYS A 263 19.34 -2.52 0.52
CA CYS A 263 19.41 -3.49 1.61
C CYS A 263 20.06 -2.92 2.88
N PHE A 264 20.76 -1.80 2.78
CA PHE A 264 21.35 -1.08 3.93
C PHE A 264 20.41 -0.02 4.52
N SER A 265 19.17 0.07 4.05
CA SER A 265 18.17 0.98 4.61
C SER A 265 17.61 0.46 5.94
N ASP A 266 17.37 1.36 6.88
CA ASP A 266 16.67 1.04 8.14
C ASP A 266 15.16 0.82 7.94
N VAL A 267 14.63 1.14 6.75
CA VAL A 267 13.20 0.99 6.40
C VAL A 267 12.96 -0.39 5.78
N LEU A 268 12.35 -1.28 6.54
CA LEU A 268 12.13 -2.69 6.15
C LEU A 268 11.51 -2.89 4.76
N PRO A 269 10.44 -2.16 4.34
CA PRO A 269 9.90 -2.28 2.98
C PRO A 269 10.92 -1.95 1.88
N ILE A 270 11.80 -0.97 2.11
CA ILE A 270 12.84 -0.56 1.14
C ILE A 270 13.90 -1.64 1.03
N THR A 271 14.33 -2.21 2.16
CA THR A 271 15.30 -3.31 2.22
C THR A 271 14.80 -4.53 1.42
N ARG A 272 13.56 -4.93 1.65
CA ARG A 272 12.93 -6.06 0.95
C ARG A 272 12.79 -5.79 -0.55
N PHE A 273 12.35 -4.59 -0.91
CA PHE A 273 12.25 -4.14 -2.31
C PHE A 273 13.60 -4.20 -3.02
N GLY A 274 14.68 -3.66 -2.40
CA GLY A 274 16.02 -3.68 -2.96
C GLY A 274 16.51 -5.10 -3.24
N PHE A 275 16.32 -6.01 -2.28
CA PHE A 275 16.74 -7.40 -2.42
C PHE A 275 15.98 -8.13 -3.55
N ILE A 276 14.65 -8.04 -3.57
CA ILE A 276 13.83 -8.72 -4.58
C ILE A 276 14.07 -8.15 -5.97
N THR A 277 14.19 -6.81 -6.09
CA THR A 277 14.48 -6.17 -7.39
C THR A 277 15.85 -6.59 -7.92
N THR A 278 16.86 -6.67 -7.07
CA THR A 278 18.19 -7.18 -7.43
C THR A 278 18.11 -8.60 -7.98
N LEU A 279 17.42 -9.50 -7.28
CA LEU A 279 17.21 -10.88 -7.76
C LEU A 279 16.44 -10.88 -9.09
N GLY A 280 15.41 -10.05 -9.22
CA GLY A 280 14.63 -9.90 -10.44
C GLY A 280 15.48 -9.49 -11.64
N ILE A 281 16.39 -8.53 -11.47
CA ILE A 281 17.31 -8.08 -12.53
C ILE A 281 18.27 -9.21 -12.92
N ILE A 282 18.83 -9.95 -11.96
CA ILE A 282 19.73 -11.06 -12.25
C ILE A 282 18.98 -12.16 -13.01
N VAL A 283 17.80 -12.55 -12.54
CA VAL A 283 16.96 -13.57 -13.21
C VAL A 283 16.58 -13.11 -14.62
N SER A 284 16.22 -11.85 -14.80
CA SER A 284 15.84 -11.30 -16.09
C SER A 284 17.01 -11.33 -17.11
N LEU A 285 18.23 -11.04 -16.67
CA LEU A 285 19.42 -11.14 -17.51
C LEU A 285 19.59 -12.55 -18.08
N PHE A 286 19.49 -13.57 -17.23
CA PHE A 286 19.60 -14.98 -17.68
C PHE A 286 18.50 -15.34 -18.68
N ILE A 287 17.25 -14.97 -18.37
CA ILE A 287 16.10 -15.28 -19.23
C ILE A 287 16.23 -14.58 -20.59
N ILE A 288 16.70 -13.33 -20.63
CA ILE A 288 16.91 -12.60 -21.89
C ILE A 288 17.99 -13.24 -22.75
N LEU A 289 19.10 -13.65 -22.15
CA LEU A 289 20.16 -14.35 -22.91
C LEU A 289 19.66 -15.64 -23.54
N VAL A 290 18.84 -16.42 -22.79
CA VAL A 290 18.21 -17.64 -23.33
C VAL A 290 17.21 -17.30 -24.44
N SER A 291 16.35 -16.29 -24.24
CA SER A 291 15.35 -15.87 -25.22
C SER A 291 16.01 -15.37 -26.51
N TYR A 292 17.08 -14.61 -26.38
CA TYR A 292 17.85 -14.13 -27.54
C TYR A 292 18.44 -15.32 -28.34
N SER A 293 18.97 -16.34 -27.65
CA SER A 293 19.45 -17.56 -28.33
C SER A 293 18.34 -18.23 -29.14
N ILE A 294 17.14 -18.39 -28.58
CA ILE A 294 16.00 -18.98 -29.27
C ILE A 294 15.58 -18.12 -30.49
N CYS A 295 15.60 -16.79 -30.35
CA CYS A 295 15.27 -15.88 -31.46
C CYS A 295 16.23 -16.01 -32.63
N VAL A 296 17.53 -16.18 -32.37
CA VAL A 296 18.54 -16.39 -33.42
C VAL A 296 18.33 -17.72 -34.14
N ASP A 297 17.82 -18.73 -33.44
CA ASP A 297 17.52 -20.04 -34.07
C ASP A 297 16.23 -20.03 -34.92
N LEU A 298 15.31 -19.08 -34.67
CA LEU A 298 14.05 -18.96 -35.39
C LEU A 298 14.11 -18.09 -36.65
N ASN A 299 15.19 -17.34 -36.86
CA ASN A 299 15.49 -16.56 -38.08
C ASN A 299 16.52 -17.27 -38.95
#